data_f43cc9b6b35db80e2741b1c7ec875c50
#
_entry.id   f43cc9b6b35db80e2741b1c7ec875c50
#
_cell.length_a   1.000
_cell.length_b   1.000
_cell.length_c   1.000
_cell.angle_alpha   90.00
_cell.angle_beta   90.00
_cell.angle_gamma   90.00
#
_symmetry.space_group_name_H-M   'P 1'
#
loop_
_entity.id
_entity.type
_entity.pdbx_description
1 polymer ?
#
loop_
_entity_poly.entity_id
_entity_poly.type
_entity_poly.pdbx_seq_one_letter_code
_entity_poly.pdbx_strand_id
1 'polypeptide(L)'
;MTMLFGVVQEMPGVSESEYRSVEQHLGPDRPPGLLAHVAGPVDGGWRIINIWQDEQAFRRFQSERLMRAAGLAAQEEGFDASKAAGFSSMSVTGTEMPF
;
A
#
# COMPACT_ATOMS: atom_id res chain seq x y z
N MET A 1 7.14 18.79 18.64
CA MET A 1 7.78 18.14 17.49
C MET A 1 6.77 17.23 16.81
N THR A 2 6.62 17.37 15.52
CA THR A 2 5.72 16.52 14.74
C THR A 2 6.45 15.25 14.31
N MET A 3 5.81 14.11 14.51
CA MET A 3 6.34 12.82 14.07
C MET A 3 5.62 12.39 12.81
N LEU A 4 6.36 12.15 11.75
CA LEU A 4 5.81 11.56 10.54
C LEU A 4 6.04 10.05 10.56
N PHE A 5 5.22 9.33 9.82
CA PHE A 5 5.33 7.88 9.72
C PHE A 5 5.65 7.47 8.28
N GLY A 6 6.85 6.95 8.06
CA GLY A 6 7.28 6.45 6.76
C GLY A 6 7.03 4.94 6.65
N VAL A 7 6.51 4.52 5.51
CA VAL A 7 6.19 3.11 5.25
C VAL A 7 6.91 2.67 4.00
N VAL A 8 7.62 1.55 4.07
CA VAL A 8 8.13 0.85 2.91
C VAL A 8 7.43 -0.50 2.87
N GLN A 9 6.71 -0.75 1.78
CA GLN A 9 5.98 -2.01 1.61
C GLN A 9 6.60 -2.78 0.44
N GLU A 10 7.17 -3.93 0.76
CA GLU A 10 7.72 -4.84 -0.24
C GLU A 10 6.68 -5.87 -0.62
N MET A 11 6.48 -6.09 -1.92
CA MET A 11 5.50 -7.04 -2.43
C MET A 11 6.16 -7.98 -3.43
N PRO A 12 6.82 -9.03 -2.93
CA PRO A 12 7.48 -10.01 -3.80
C PRO A 12 6.50 -10.65 -4.78
N GLY A 13 6.90 -10.73 -6.04
CA GLY A 13 6.11 -11.39 -7.07
C GLY A 13 4.93 -10.57 -7.63
N VAL A 14 4.66 -9.39 -7.08
CA VAL A 14 3.57 -8.55 -7.57
C VAL A 14 4.00 -7.85 -8.85
N SER A 15 3.17 -7.94 -9.89
CA SER A 15 3.40 -7.27 -11.17
C SER A 15 2.78 -5.89 -11.18
N GLU A 16 3.15 -5.09 -12.18
CA GLU A 16 2.55 -3.77 -12.37
C GLU A 16 1.03 -3.89 -12.60
N SER A 17 0.58 -4.86 -13.38
CA SER A 17 -0.85 -5.02 -13.65
C SER A 17 -1.62 -5.37 -12.38
N GLU A 18 -1.04 -6.20 -11.50
CA GLU A 18 -1.65 -6.52 -10.22
C GLU A 18 -1.71 -5.29 -9.30
N TYR A 19 -0.63 -4.52 -9.25
CA TYR A 19 -0.63 -3.27 -8.50
C TYR A 19 -1.69 -2.29 -9.03
N ARG A 20 -1.78 -2.11 -10.36
CA ARG A 20 -2.77 -1.22 -10.97
C ARG A 20 -4.19 -1.66 -10.70
N SER A 21 -4.44 -2.96 -10.64
CA SER A 21 -5.75 -3.49 -10.28
C SER A 21 -6.17 -3.04 -8.88
N VAL A 22 -5.27 -3.16 -7.90
CA VAL A 22 -5.55 -2.68 -6.54
C VAL A 22 -5.76 -1.16 -6.54
N GLU A 23 -4.91 -0.43 -7.24
CA GLU A 23 -5.00 1.03 -7.33
C GLU A 23 -6.35 1.50 -7.87
N GLN A 24 -6.89 0.81 -8.87
CA GLN A 24 -8.21 1.12 -9.42
C GLN A 24 -9.31 1.00 -8.38
N HIS A 25 -9.23 -0.02 -7.52
CA HIS A 25 -10.22 -0.23 -6.47
C HIS A 25 -10.04 0.73 -5.29
N LEU A 26 -8.87 1.32 -5.14
CA LEU A 26 -8.67 2.38 -4.14
C LEU A 26 -9.37 3.68 -4.56
N GLY A 27 -9.47 3.93 -5.86
CA GLY A 27 -10.06 5.14 -6.38
C GLY A 27 -9.09 6.32 -6.40
N PRO A 28 -9.54 7.47 -6.91
CA PRO A 28 -8.66 8.63 -7.13
C PRO A 28 -8.42 9.49 -5.90
N ASP A 29 -9.20 9.32 -4.83
CA ASP A 29 -9.14 10.21 -3.68
C ASP A 29 -7.92 9.92 -2.82
N ARG A 30 -7.15 10.98 -2.52
CA ARG A 30 -6.01 10.86 -1.60
C ARG A 30 -6.51 10.44 -0.22
N PRO A 31 -5.93 9.39 0.39
CA PRO A 31 -6.30 9.01 1.76
C PRO A 31 -5.96 10.13 2.76
N PRO A 32 -6.82 10.39 3.74
CA PRO A 32 -6.51 11.36 4.78
C PRO A 32 -5.19 11.04 5.48
N GLY A 33 -4.31 12.03 5.59
CA GLY A 33 -3.02 11.90 6.24
C GLY A 33 -1.88 11.42 5.36
N LEU A 34 -2.14 11.03 4.12
CA LEU A 34 -1.08 10.67 3.19
C LEU A 34 -0.41 11.95 2.66
N LEU A 35 0.90 12.07 2.88
CA LEU A 35 1.67 13.24 2.47
C LEU A 35 2.45 13.03 1.19
N ALA A 36 2.97 11.81 0.99
CA ALA A 36 3.74 11.47 -0.21
C ALA A 36 3.61 9.99 -0.50
N HIS A 37 3.65 9.64 -1.79
CA HIS A 37 3.51 8.28 -2.25
C HIS A 37 4.33 8.08 -3.50
N VAL A 38 5.13 7.00 -3.50
CA VAL A 38 5.87 6.58 -4.68
C VAL A 38 5.80 5.05 -4.74
N ALA A 39 5.64 4.51 -5.94
CA ALA A 39 5.58 3.06 -6.13
C ALA A 39 6.24 2.69 -7.44
N GLY A 40 6.83 1.52 -7.50
CA GLY A 40 7.48 1.06 -8.72
C GLY A 40 8.03 -0.35 -8.64
N PRO A 41 8.51 -0.87 -9.77
CA PRO A 41 9.07 -2.21 -9.83
C PRO A 41 10.43 -2.27 -9.16
N VAL A 42 10.70 -3.43 -8.58
CA VAL A 42 12.02 -3.81 -8.05
C VAL A 42 12.30 -5.22 -8.54
N ASP A 43 13.52 -5.69 -8.31
CA ASP A 43 13.85 -7.06 -8.67
C ASP A 43 12.92 -8.03 -7.94
N GLY A 44 12.20 -8.81 -8.73
CA GLY A 44 11.31 -9.84 -8.21
C GLY A 44 9.98 -9.36 -7.65
N GLY A 45 9.59 -8.09 -7.90
CA GLY A 45 8.30 -7.64 -7.39
C GLY A 45 8.05 -6.15 -7.52
N TRP A 46 7.38 -5.60 -6.53
CA TRP A 46 6.92 -4.21 -6.49
C TRP A 46 7.22 -3.60 -5.11
N ARG A 47 7.48 -2.29 -5.08
CA ARG A 47 7.74 -1.57 -3.82
C ARG A 47 6.89 -0.32 -3.76
N ILE A 48 6.30 -0.07 -2.59
CA ILE A 48 5.57 1.17 -2.31
C ILE A 48 6.28 1.88 -1.17
N ILE A 49 6.43 3.20 -1.30
CA ILE A 49 6.99 4.07 -0.25
C ILE A 49 5.98 5.16 0.01
N ASN A 50 5.55 5.30 1.27
CA ASN A 50 4.59 6.31 1.69
C ASN A 50 5.13 7.10 2.87
N ILE A 51 4.73 8.38 2.94
CA ILE A 51 4.91 9.19 4.15
C ILE A 51 3.54 9.66 4.60
N TRP A 52 3.24 9.40 5.87
CA TRP A 52 1.95 9.71 6.50
C TRP A 52 2.15 10.70 7.64
N GLN A 53 1.10 11.49 7.95
CA GLN A 53 1.18 12.42 9.07
C GLN A 53 1.36 11.72 10.41
N ASP A 54 0.88 10.48 10.56
CA ASP A 54 1.10 9.63 11.72
C ASP A 54 0.78 8.17 11.39
N GLU A 55 1.11 7.28 12.32
CA GLU A 55 0.85 5.85 12.14
C GLU A 55 -0.65 5.54 12.09
N GLN A 56 -1.46 6.26 12.85
CA GLN A 56 -2.89 6.05 12.88
C GLN A 56 -3.53 6.25 11.50
N ALA A 57 -3.12 7.30 10.79
CA ALA A 57 -3.63 7.56 9.45
C ALA A 57 -3.32 6.41 8.49
N PHE A 58 -2.10 5.86 8.58
CA PHE A 58 -1.73 4.70 7.78
C PHE A 58 -2.55 3.46 8.15
N ARG A 59 -2.69 3.16 9.45
CA ARG A 59 -3.43 1.97 9.88
C ARG A 59 -4.90 2.05 9.50
N ARG A 60 -5.50 3.23 9.57
CA ARG A 60 -6.87 3.45 9.13
C ARG A 60 -7.02 3.18 7.64
N PHE A 61 -6.12 3.72 6.83
CA PHE A 61 -6.11 3.47 5.40
C PHE A 61 -5.97 1.97 5.10
N GLN A 62 -5.04 1.31 5.78
CA GLN A 62 -4.78 -0.12 5.58
C GLN A 62 -6.03 -0.94 5.86
N SER A 63 -6.68 -0.72 7.00
CA SER A 63 -7.83 -1.52 7.42
C SER A 63 -9.12 -1.18 6.68
N GLU A 64 -9.34 0.09 6.34
CA GLU A 64 -10.62 0.53 5.76
C GLU A 64 -10.63 0.53 4.23
N ARG A 65 -9.49 0.82 3.59
CA ARG A 65 -9.43 0.99 2.14
C ARG A 65 -8.55 -0.02 1.44
N LEU A 66 -7.34 -0.23 1.93
CA LEU A 66 -6.36 -1.08 1.22
C LEU A 66 -6.76 -2.55 1.23
N MET A 67 -7.19 -3.07 2.37
CA MET A 67 -7.62 -4.47 2.45
C MET A 67 -8.84 -4.73 1.56
N ARG A 68 -9.77 -3.79 1.54
CA ARG A 68 -10.95 -3.90 0.67
C ARG A 68 -10.56 -3.89 -0.80
N ALA A 69 -9.69 -2.97 -1.19
CA ALA A 69 -9.26 -2.86 -2.59
C ALA A 69 -8.49 -4.10 -3.04
N ALA A 70 -7.61 -4.62 -2.18
CA ALA A 70 -6.86 -5.84 -2.47
C ALA A 70 -7.80 -7.06 -2.61
N GLY A 71 -8.81 -7.14 -1.75
CA GLY A 71 -9.81 -8.21 -1.82
C GLY A 71 -10.64 -8.15 -3.10
N LEU A 72 -11.02 -6.94 -3.53
CA LEU A 72 -11.75 -6.77 -4.78
C LEU A 72 -10.89 -7.11 -6.00
N ALA A 73 -9.63 -6.68 -5.99
CA ALA A 73 -8.69 -7.00 -7.06
C ALA A 73 -8.46 -8.50 -7.17
N ALA A 74 -8.41 -9.20 -6.05
CA ALA A 74 -8.21 -10.64 -6.02
C ALA A 74 -9.33 -11.42 -6.73
N GLN A 75 -10.49 -10.80 -6.97
CA GLN A 75 -11.60 -11.42 -7.71
C GLN A 75 -11.47 -11.23 -9.23
N GLU A 76 -10.53 -10.42 -9.67
CA GLU A 76 -10.36 -10.12 -11.09
C GLU A 76 -9.57 -11.21 -11.81
N GLU A 77 -9.92 -11.42 -13.08
CA GLU A 77 -9.18 -12.33 -13.93
C GLU A 77 -7.75 -11.83 -14.12
N GLY A 78 -6.80 -12.73 -14.00
CA GLY A 78 -5.38 -12.37 -14.15
C GLY A 78 -4.70 -11.88 -12.87
N PHE A 79 -5.45 -11.67 -11.79
CA PHE A 79 -4.86 -11.32 -10.51
C PHE A 79 -4.61 -12.59 -9.69
N ASP A 80 -3.38 -12.75 -9.20
CA ASP A 80 -3.05 -13.86 -8.32
C ASP A 80 -3.51 -13.54 -6.89
N ALA A 81 -4.61 -14.14 -6.48
CA ALA A 81 -5.23 -13.87 -5.18
C ALA A 81 -4.31 -14.17 -3.99
N SER A 82 -3.32 -15.05 -4.16
CA SER A 82 -2.37 -15.37 -3.10
C SER A 82 -1.49 -14.17 -2.73
N LYS A 83 -1.40 -13.15 -3.59
CA LYS A 83 -0.61 -11.95 -3.35
C LYS A 83 -1.39 -10.84 -2.64
N ALA A 84 -2.70 -10.98 -2.49
CA ALA A 84 -3.54 -9.92 -1.90
C ALA A 84 -3.09 -9.54 -0.49
N ALA A 85 -2.65 -10.49 0.31
CA ALA A 85 -2.19 -10.24 1.68
C ALA A 85 -0.97 -9.31 1.72
N GLY A 86 -0.11 -9.34 0.71
CA GLY A 86 1.06 -8.47 0.62
C GLY A 86 0.70 -7.00 0.54
N PHE A 87 -0.49 -6.67 0.04
CA PHE A 87 -0.96 -5.29 -0.02
C PHE A 87 -1.46 -4.78 1.34
N SER A 88 -1.78 -5.66 2.27
CA SER A 88 -2.46 -5.27 3.51
C SER A 88 -1.59 -5.30 4.76
N SER A 89 -0.58 -6.16 4.86
CA SER A 89 0.13 -6.28 6.14
C SER A 89 1.50 -6.94 6.12
N MET A 90 1.70 -7.95 5.32
CA MET A 90 2.80 -8.90 5.55
C MET A 90 4.21 -8.34 5.42
N SER A 91 4.40 -7.36 4.57
CA SER A 91 5.74 -6.84 4.27
C SER A 91 5.89 -5.34 4.57
N VAL A 92 5.03 -4.82 5.45
CA VAL A 92 5.07 -3.39 5.81
C VAL A 92 6.15 -3.14 6.86
N THR A 93 7.01 -2.16 6.57
CA THR A 93 7.96 -1.60 7.54
C THR A 93 7.60 -0.14 7.76
N GLY A 94 7.32 0.23 9.00
CA GLY A 94 7.00 1.60 9.37
C GLY A 94 8.12 2.22 10.19
N THR A 95 8.37 3.50 9.97
CA THR A 95 9.37 4.25 10.72
C THR A 95 8.83 5.63 11.06
N GLU A 96 8.91 6.02 12.32
CA GLU A 96 8.58 7.36 12.75
C GLU A 96 9.76 8.29 12.53
N MET A 97 9.48 9.47 11.99
CA MET A 97 10.51 10.48 11.69
C MET A 97 10.15 11.78 12.35
N PRO A 98 11.03 12.37 13.17
CA PRO A 98 10.80 13.69 13.75
C PRO A 98 11.14 14.79 12.73
N PHE A 99 10.38 15.87 12.79
CA PHE A 99 10.61 17.07 12.00
C PHE A 99 10.52 18.30 12.84
#